data_73b4d60d91de94b698c3ddce4d4ff154
#
_entry.id   73b4d60d91de94b698c3ddce4d4ff154
#
_cell.length_a   1.000
_cell.length_b   1.000
_cell.length_c   1.000
_cell.angle_alpha   90.00
_cell.angle_beta   90.00
_cell.angle_gamma   90.00
#
_symmetry.space_group_name_H-M   'P 1'
#
loop_
_entity.id
_entity.type
_entity.pdbx_description
1 polymer ?
#
loop_
_entity_poly.entity_id
_entity_poly.type
_entity_poly.pdbx_seq_one_letter_code
_entity_poly.pdbx_strand_id
1 'polypeptide(L)'
;FGQMMVKDHSAANAELGQVAAEMKIVPPTEIDKKHGELVERLSKLHGAEFDRAYIMAMVEGHQAVGAQLGEWITASRPLGPPPDGDRKAADLARGGPNEEKLTQWVMRTLPTVEKHLEGALALQKNE
;
A
#
# COMPACT_ATOMS: atom_id res chain seq x y z
N PHE A 1 7.15 11.03 -13.28
CA PHE A 1 7.01 10.03 -12.21
C PHE A 1 6.19 10.59 -11.04
N GLY A 2 6.56 11.72 -10.44
CA GLY A 2 5.85 12.31 -9.28
C GLY A 2 4.35 12.54 -9.49
N GLN A 3 3.94 13.04 -10.66
CA GLN A 3 2.51 13.23 -10.98
C GLN A 3 1.74 11.90 -11.03
N MET A 4 2.37 10.83 -11.51
CA MET A 4 1.79 9.49 -11.49
C MET A 4 1.60 9.02 -10.04
N MET A 5 2.60 9.25 -9.17
CA MET A 5 2.49 8.95 -7.74
C MET A 5 1.28 9.66 -7.11
N VAL A 6 1.15 10.96 -7.32
CA VAL A 6 0.02 11.73 -6.76
C VAL A 6 -1.32 11.18 -7.25
N LYS A 7 -1.46 10.92 -8.54
CA LYS A 7 -2.70 10.41 -9.13
C LYS A 7 -3.09 9.04 -8.57
N ASP A 8 -2.17 8.09 -8.64
CA ASP A 8 -2.47 6.70 -8.30
C ASP A 8 -2.66 6.51 -6.79
N HIS A 9 -1.85 7.18 -5.96
CA HIS A 9 -2.01 7.14 -4.51
C HIS A 9 -3.28 7.87 -4.04
N SER A 10 -3.67 8.97 -4.67
CA SER A 10 -4.93 9.65 -4.35
C SER A 10 -6.13 8.75 -4.62
N ALA A 11 -6.13 8.02 -5.74
CA ALA A 11 -7.19 7.07 -6.06
C ALA A 11 -7.22 5.90 -5.07
N ALA A 12 -6.07 5.28 -4.80
CA ALA A 12 -5.96 4.17 -3.85
C ALA A 12 -6.37 4.57 -2.43
N ASN A 13 -5.98 5.76 -1.97
CA ASN A 13 -6.35 6.28 -0.66
C ASN A 13 -7.85 6.58 -0.55
N ALA A 14 -8.48 7.08 -1.60
CA ALA A 14 -9.93 7.30 -1.63
C ALA A 14 -10.70 5.98 -1.49
N GLU A 15 -10.30 4.94 -2.20
CA GLU A 15 -10.88 3.60 -2.08
C GLU A 15 -10.65 3.00 -0.68
N LEU A 16 -9.42 3.11 -0.16
CA LEU A 16 -9.08 2.62 1.19
C LEU A 16 -9.90 3.35 2.25
N GLY A 17 -10.12 4.66 2.10
CA GLY A 17 -10.96 5.44 2.98
C GLY A 17 -12.41 4.94 3.03
N GLN A 18 -12.97 4.51 1.90
CA GLN A 18 -14.29 3.89 1.85
C GLN A 18 -14.32 2.54 2.58
N VAL A 19 -13.33 1.68 2.34
CA VAL A 19 -13.20 0.39 3.04
C VAL A 19 -13.07 0.60 4.56
N ALA A 20 -12.22 1.54 4.99
CA ALA A 20 -12.05 1.88 6.40
C ALA A 20 -13.36 2.35 7.04
N ALA A 21 -14.13 3.20 6.36
CA ALA A 21 -15.43 3.68 6.84
C ALA A 21 -16.43 2.53 7.03
N GLU A 22 -16.50 1.58 6.10
CA GLU A 22 -17.35 0.39 6.21
C GLU A 22 -16.92 -0.51 7.36
N MET A 23 -15.61 -0.60 7.64
CA MET A 23 -15.04 -1.32 8.79
C MET A 23 -15.17 -0.54 10.11
N LYS A 24 -15.71 0.69 10.09
CA LYS A 24 -15.78 1.61 11.22
C LYS A 24 -14.40 1.93 11.82
N ILE A 25 -13.38 1.97 10.96
CA ILE A 25 -12.03 2.38 11.31
C ILE A 25 -11.86 3.84 10.93
N VAL A 26 -11.38 4.65 11.86
CA VAL A 26 -11.01 6.06 11.61
C VAL A 26 -9.54 6.11 11.22
N PRO A 27 -9.20 6.47 9.96
CA PRO A 27 -7.81 6.60 9.58
C PRO A 27 -7.13 7.74 10.33
N PRO A 28 -5.81 7.67 10.57
CA PRO A 28 -5.07 8.80 11.13
C PRO A 28 -5.17 10.02 10.20
N THR A 29 -5.35 11.20 10.78
CA THR A 29 -5.45 12.47 10.05
C THR A 29 -4.11 13.16 9.87
N GLU A 30 -3.09 12.72 10.60
CA GLU A 30 -1.75 13.28 10.57
C GLU A 30 -0.76 12.28 10.00
N ILE A 31 0.26 12.81 9.32
CA ILE A 31 1.39 12.03 8.86
C ILE A 31 2.24 11.60 10.08
N ASP A 32 2.73 10.36 10.08
CA ASP A 32 3.59 9.89 11.16
C ASP A 32 4.96 10.61 11.15
N LYS A 33 5.67 10.53 12.28
CA LYS A 33 6.94 11.24 12.50
C LYS A 33 7.97 10.93 11.42
N LYS A 34 8.14 9.66 11.06
CA LYS A 34 9.12 9.21 10.07
C LYS A 34 8.88 9.85 8.70
N HIS A 35 7.64 9.83 8.24
CA HIS A 35 7.28 10.45 6.96
C HIS A 35 7.28 11.97 7.02
N GLY A 36 6.93 12.56 8.16
CA GLY A 36 7.05 14.00 8.38
C GLY A 36 8.50 14.49 8.27
N GLU A 37 9.43 13.79 8.89
CA GLU A 37 10.88 14.08 8.81
C GLU A 37 11.41 13.90 7.38
N LEU A 38 10.91 12.90 6.63
CA LEU A 38 11.25 12.71 5.22
C LEU A 38 10.78 13.90 4.36
N VAL A 39 9.53 14.33 4.53
CA VAL A 39 8.98 15.48 3.81
C VAL A 39 9.79 16.75 4.13
N GLU A 40 10.11 17.00 5.40
CA GLU A 40 10.92 18.14 5.81
C GLU A 40 12.32 18.11 5.17
N ARG A 41 12.96 16.94 5.14
CA ARG A 41 14.27 16.77 4.49
C ARG A 41 14.19 17.04 2.98
N LEU A 42 13.22 16.44 2.30
CA LEU A 42 13.05 16.62 0.85
C LEU A 42 12.72 18.06 0.47
N SER A 43 11.95 18.78 1.29
CA SER A 43 11.58 20.18 1.03
C SER A 43 12.75 21.15 1.03
N LYS A 44 13.89 20.77 1.60
CA LYS A 44 15.13 21.56 1.65
C LYS A 44 16.07 21.28 0.49
N LEU A 45 15.80 20.26 -0.34
CA LEU A 45 16.63 19.85 -1.45
C LEU A 45 16.10 20.40 -2.78
N HIS A 46 17.00 20.57 -3.75
CA HIS A 46 16.66 21.07 -5.09
C HIS A 46 17.47 20.34 -6.16
N GLY A 47 16.94 20.33 -7.41
CA GLY A 47 17.61 19.75 -8.56
C GLY A 47 18.01 18.29 -8.35
N ALA A 48 19.19 17.91 -8.80
CA ALA A 48 19.68 16.53 -8.75
C ALA A 48 19.77 15.95 -7.32
N GLU A 49 20.00 16.78 -6.30
CA GLU A 49 20.00 16.29 -4.91
C GLU A 49 18.60 15.91 -4.45
N PHE A 50 17.60 16.71 -4.81
CA PHE A 50 16.20 16.36 -4.58
C PHE A 50 15.82 15.07 -5.32
N ASP A 51 16.14 15.00 -6.62
CA ASP A 51 15.77 13.86 -7.45
C ASP A 51 16.32 12.55 -6.88
N ARG A 52 17.60 12.50 -6.53
CA ARG A 52 18.22 11.32 -5.91
C ARG A 52 17.56 10.94 -4.58
N ALA A 53 17.39 11.91 -3.69
CA ALA A 53 16.80 11.66 -2.38
C ALA A 53 15.34 11.20 -2.49
N TYR A 54 14.58 11.80 -3.41
CA TYR A 54 13.21 11.44 -3.68
C TYR A 54 13.09 10.01 -4.24
N ILE A 55 13.89 9.67 -5.25
CA ILE A 55 13.87 8.33 -5.85
C ILE A 55 14.27 7.26 -4.84
N MET A 56 15.29 7.49 -4.02
CA MET A 56 15.65 6.58 -2.93
C MET A 56 14.49 6.36 -1.96
N ALA A 57 13.81 7.43 -1.54
CA ALA A 57 12.66 7.34 -0.66
C ALA A 57 11.49 6.57 -1.31
N MET A 58 11.27 6.76 -2.62
CA MET A 58 10.25 6.00 -3.36
C MET A 58 10.59 4.51 -3.43
N VAL A 59 11.83 4.14 -3.70
CA VAL A 59 12.27 2.73 -3.70
C VAL A 59 12.04 2.10 -2.32
N GLU A 60 12.55 2.70 -1.26
CA GLU A 60 12.41 2.16 0.10
C GLU A 60 10.95 2.05 0.53
N GLY A 61 10.15 3.09 0.29
CA GLY A 61 8.74 3.13 0.66
C GLY A 61 7.91 2.08 -0.08
N HIS A 62 8.11 1.93 -1.39
CA HIS A 62 7.37 0.95 -2.19
C HIS A 62 7.80 -0.49 -1.89
N GLN A 63 9.08 -0.74 -1.58
CA GLN A 63 9.53 -2.04 -1.08
C GLN A 63 8.83 -2.41 0.22
N ALA A 64 8.78 -1.50 1.18
CA ALA A 64 8.16 -1.73 2.48
C ALA A 64 6.65 -1.98 2.36
N VAL A 65 5.94 -1.14 1.61
CA VAL A 65 4.49 -1.29 1.39
C VAL A 65 4.18 -2.56 0.58
N GLY A 66 4.95 -2.84 -0.47
CA GLY A 66 4.79 -4.06 -1.27
C GLY A 66 4.93 -5.32 -0.43
N ALA A 67 5.92 -5.37 0.48
CA ALA A 67 6.09 -6.47 1.43
C ALA A 67 4.88 -6.61 2.36
N GLN A 68 4.39 -5.50 2.96
CA GLN A 68 3.22 -5.52 3.84
C GLN A 68 1.95 -6.00 3.12
N LEU A 69 1.70 -5.53 1.91
CA LEU A 69 0.54 -5.97 1.12
C LEU A 69 0.65 -7.45 0.72
N GLY A 70 1.85 -7.91 0.37
CA GLY A 70 2.13 -9.32 0.07
C GLY A 70 1.91 -10.23 1.28
N GLU A 71 2.37 -9.81 2.45
CA GLU A 71 2.12 -10.52 3.73
C GLU A 71 0.62 -10.60 4.03
N TRP A 72 -0.14 -9.52 3.83
CA TRP A 72 -1.59 -9.52 3.98
C TRP A 72 -2.26 -10.59 3.09
N ILE A 73 -1.91 -10.64 1.80
CA ILE A 73 -2.46 -11.62 0.86
C ILE A 73 -2.16 -13.04 1.32
N THR A 74 -0.94 -13.28 1.80
CA THR A 74 -0.52 -14.60 2.28
C THR A 74 -1.28 -15.01 3.54
N ALA A 75 -1.46 -14.09 4.48
CA ALA A 75 -2.17 -14.32 5.74
C ALA A 75 -3.69 -14.48 5.53
N SER A 76 -4.27 -13.75 4.57
CA SER A 76 -5.71 -13.80 4.24
C SER A 76 -6.08 -14.98 3.32
N ARG A 77 -5.10 -15.79 2.92
CA ARG A 77 -5.34 -16.95 2.07
C ARG A 77 -6.12 -18.01 2.84
N PRO A 78 -7.28 -18.50 2.35
CA PRO A 78 -8.04 -19.53 3.02
C PRO A 78 -7.19 -20.77 3.26
N LEU A 79 -7.14 -21.24 4.50
CA LEU A 79 -6.56 -22.53 4.86
C LEU A 79 -7.50 -23.63 4.35
N GLY A 80 -7.51 -23.89 3.04
CA GLY A 80 -8.28 -24.99 2.44
C GLY A 80 -9.81 -24.96 2.72
N PRO A 81 -10.58 -25.85 2.11
CA PRO A 81 -11.98 -26.02 2.47
C PRO A 81 -12.08 -26.57 3.91
N PRO A 82 -13.04 -26.10 4.73
CA PRO A 82 -13.28 -26.65 6.06
C PRO A 82 -13.63 -28.14 5.94
N PRO A 83 -13.15 -28.98 6.86
CA PRO A 83 -13.26 -30.44 6.74
C PRO A 83 -14.69 -30.96 6.67
N ASP A 84 -15.72 -30.22 7.09
CA ASP A 84 -17.09 -30.70 7.18
C ASP A 84 -18.13 -29.88 6.40
N GLY A 85 -17.72 -29.05 5.45
CA GLY A 85 -18.65 -28.29 4.60
C GLY A 85 -19.47 -27.22 5.34
N ASP A 86 -19.10 -26.87 6.56
CA ASP A 86 -19.76 -25.81 7.33
C ASP A 86 -19.42 -24.43 6.78
N ARG A 87 -20.37 -23.89 5.99
CA ARG A 87 -20.25 -22.56 5.36
C ARG A 87 -20.03 -21.45 6.38
N LYS A 88 -20.64 -21.57 7.57
CA LYS A 88 -20.53 -20.55 8.61
C LYS A 88 -19.13 -20.52 9.22
N ALA A 89 -18.50 -21.67 9.43
CA ALA A 89 -17.10 -21.76 9.86
C ALA A 89 -16.15 -21.24 8.77
N ALA A 90 -16.45 -21.51 7.48
CA ALA A 90 -15.69 -20.97 6.36
C ALA A 90 -15.77 -19.45 6.25
N ASP A 91 -16.93 -18.85 6.47
CA ASP A 91 -17.13 -17.40 6.45
C ASP A 91 -16.43 -16.70 7.62
N LEU A 92 -16.44 -17.31 8.80
CA LEU A 92 -15.69 -16.81 9.97
C LEU A 92 -14.18 -16.92 9.76
N ALA A 93 -13.71 -17.99 9.11
CA ALA A 93 -12.29 -18.18 8.77
C ALA A 93 -11.80 -17.23 7.67
N ARG A 94 -12.71 -16.65 6.89
CA ARG A 94 -12.41 -15.64 5.85
C ARG A 94 -12.49 -14.19 6.36
N GLY A 95 -12.70 -13.95 7.64
CA GLY A 95 -12.72 -12.62 8.22
C GLY A 95 -13.98 -11.79 7.94
N GLY A 96 -14.98 -12.36 7.29
CA GLY A 96 -16.23 -11.68 6.97
C GLY A 96 -16.13 -10.68 5.80
N PRO A 97 -17.26 -10.02 5.42
CA PRO A 97 -17.35 -9.19 4.21
C PRO A 97 -16.45 -7.96 4.20
N ASN A 98 -16.09 -7.43 5.36
CA ASN A 98 -15.22 -6.25 5.45
C ASN A 98 -13.76 -6.61 5.20
N GLU A 99 -13.29 -7.75 5.71
CA GLU A 99 -11.94 -8.23 5.46
C GLU A 99 -11.76 -8.66 4.00
N GLU A 100 -12.81 -9.21 3.39
CA GLU A 100 -12.82 -9.51 1.96
C GLU A 100 -12.64 -8.25 1.10
N LYS A 101 -13.32 -7.15 1.43
CA LYS A 101 -13.17 -5.87 0.73
C LYS A 101 -11.76 -5.31 0.86
N LEU A 102 -11.18 -5.39 2.05
CA LEU A 102 -9.80 -4.97 2.26
C LEU A 102 -8.83 -5.84 1.45
N THR A 103 -9.03 -7.15 1.46
CA THR A 103 -8.21 -8.08 0.66
C THR A 103 -8.33 -7.77 -0.84
N GLN A 104 -9.52 -7.50 -1.34
CA GLN A 104 -9.72 -7.09 -2.73
C GLN A 104 -9.02 -5.77 -3.07
N TRP A 105 -9.07 -4.79 -2.17
CA TRP A 105 -8.32 -3.54 -2.32
C TRP A 105 -6.82 -3.81 -2.37
N VAL A 106 -6.28 -4.62 -1.47
CA VAL A 106 -4.85 -5.01 -1.45
C VAL A 106 -4.46 -5.68 -2.77
N MET A 107 -5.26 -6.64 -3.26
CA MET A 107 -4.98 -7.35 -4.52
C MET A 107 -4.97 -6.44 -5.75
N ARG A 108 -5.80 -5.39 -5.76
CA ARG A 108 -5.79 -4.39 -6.84
C ARG A 108 -4.64 -3.39 -6.71
N THR A 109 -4.23 -3.07 -5.50
CA THR A 109 -3.24 -2.03 -5.22
C THR A 109 -1.81 -2.56 -5.36
N LEU A 110 -1.55 -3.80 -4.97
CA LEU A 110 -0.21 -4.39 -5.01
C LEU A 110 0.46 -4.30 -6.39
N PRO A 111 -0.19 -4.65 -7.52
CA PRO A 111 0.43 -4.52 -8.85
C PRO A 111 0.81 -3.07 -9.20
N THR A 112 0.04 -2.10 -8.71
CA THR A 112 0.35 -0.67 -8.89
C THR A 112 1.60 -0.28 -8.09
N VAL A 113 1.70 -0.73 -6.84
CA VAL A 113 2.89 -0.52 -5.98
C VAL A 113 4.14 -1.13 -6.62
N GLU A 114 4.04 -2.35 -7.14
CA GLU A 114 5.14 -3.03 -7.83
C GLU A 114 5.58 -2.27 -9.08
N LYS A 115 4.64 -1.80 -9.90
CA LYS A 115 4.94 -0.97 -11.08
C LYS A 115 5.61 0.36 -10.71
N HIS A 116 5.19 0.99 -9.62
CA HIS A 116 5.84 2.19 -9.11
C HIS A 116 7.28 1.91 -8.66
N LEU A 117 7.50 0.78 -7.99
CA LEU A 117 8.83 0.34 -7.58
C LEU A 117 9.74 0.10 -8.79
N GLU A 118 9.26 -0.60 -9.81
CA GLU A 118 10.00 -0.79 -11.07
C GLU A 118 10.38 0.54 -11.71
N GLY A 119 9.45 1.49 -11.77
CA GLY A 119 9.69 2.84 -12.29
C GLY A 119 10.74 3.61 -11.49
N ALA A 120 10.68 3.55 -10.17
CA ALA A 120 11.65 4.19 -9.28
C ALA A 120 13.06 3.56 -9.44
N LEU A 121 13.15 2.23 -9.50
CA LEU A 121 14.40 1.52 -9.73
C LEU A 121 15.01 1.82 -11.11
N ALA A 122 14.18 1.98 -12.14
CA ALA A 122 14.66 2.37 -13.47
C ALA A 122 15.24 3.79 -13.49
N LEU A 123 14.61 4.74 -12.77
CA LEU A 123 15.13 6.09 -12.62
C LEU A 123 16.44 6.11 -11.83
N GLN A 124 16.53 5.33 -10.75
CA GLN A 124 17.74 5.22 -9.92
C GLN A 124 18.96 4.74 -10.71
N LYS A 125 18.78 3.86 -11.69
CA LYS A 125 19.88 3.35 -12.54
C LYS A 125 20.40 4.38 -13.55
N ASN A 126 19.62 5.41 -13.85
CA ASN A 126 19.94 6.42 -14.84
C ASN A 126 20.54 7.71 -14.24
N GLU A 127 20.73 7.74 -12.93
CA GLU A 127 21.40 8.81 -12.18
C GLU A 127 22.90 8.49 -11.97
#